data_29174b7b6f1e3c2eb159fb0860b69623
#
_entry.id   29174b7b6f1e3c2eb159fb0860b69623
#
_cell.length_a   1.000
_cell.length_b   1.000
_cell.length_c   1.000
_cell.angle_alpha   90.00
_cell.angle_beta   90.00
_cell.angle_gamma   90.00
#
_symmetry.space_group_name_H-M   'P 1'
#
loop_
_entity.id
_entity.type
_entity.pdbx_description
1 polymer ?
#
loop_
_entity_poly.entity_id
_entity_poly.type
_entity_poly.pdbx_seq_one_letter_code
_entity_poly.pdbx_strand_id
1 'polypeptide(L)'
;ELDSFLTERGFRTIAAGTFIGEHSYSTEQTPIAVGRPDADDIAFAEHFGQGIAMKWNDAPNADAVDVDAIELPEQDDNIMQHFKQTVMSWMTSGLKMPASPQADASLCNTCGTCAELCPTSAIRKGYPQETDTTLCIKCCACVKGCPVQARNFPTPFAKLLTENFTQRKENKFII
;
A
#
# COMPACT_ATOMS: atom_id res chain seq x y z
N GLU A 1 16.32 -7.84 -3.25
CA GLU A 1 16.53 -7.42 -1.83
C GLU A 1 15.73 -8.29 -0.85
N LEU A 2 14.38 -8.41 -0.95
CA LEU A 2 13.58 -9.23 -0.02
C LEU A 2 13.98 -10.71 -0.08
N ASP A 3 14.11 -11.26 -1.28
CA ASP A 3 14.54 -12.64 -1.49
C ASP A 3 15.94 -12.91 -0.88
N SER A 4 16.91 -12.04 -1.16
CA SER A 4 18.25 -12.14 -0.57
C SER A 4 18.20 -12.09 0.95
N PHE A 5 17.39 -11.19 1.51
CA PHE A 5 17.20 -11.07 2.96
C PHE A 5 16.60 -12.34 3.58
N LEU A 6 15.65 -12.98 2.91
CA LEU A 6 15.02 -14.22 3.35
C LEU A 6 15.98 -15.40 3.25
N THR A 7 16.70 -15.52 2.12
CA THR A 7 17.69 -16.58 1.87
C THR A 7 18.81 -16.57 2.90
N GLU A 8 19.34 -15.41 3.25
CA GLU A 8 20.35 -15.25 4.31
C GLU A 8 19.86 -15.76 5.69
N ARG A 9 18.55 -15.88 5.88
CA ARG A 9 17.91 -16.38 7.12
C ARG A 9 17.40 -17.80 7.01
N GLY A 10 17.79 -18.52 5.97
CA GLY A 10 17.46 -19.94 5.77
C GLY A 10 16.07 -20.19 5.18
N PHE A 11 15.39 -19.15 4.66
CA PHE A 11 14.15 -19.34 3.92
C PHE A 11 14.44 -19.62 2.44
N ARG A 12 13.56 -20.37 1.80
CA ARG A 12 13.53 -20.56 0.35
C ARG A 12 12.28 -19.90 -0.20
N THR A 13 12.47 -18.97 -1.12
CA THR A 13 11.35 -18.36 -1.84
C THR A 13 10.93 -19.28 -2.97
N ILE A 14 9.72 -19.79 -2.94
CA ILE A 14 9.19 -20.72 -3.95
C ILE A 14 8.31 -20.05 -5.01
N ALA A 15 7.86 -18.84 -4.75
CA ALA A 15 7.09 -18.02 -5.67
C ALA A 15 7.13 -16.55 -5.22
N ALA A 16 6.88 -15.64 -6.15
CA ALA A 16 6.74 -14.21 -5.86
C ALA A 16 5.63 -13.59 -6.71
N GLY A 17 4.86 -12.67 -6.13
CA GLY A 17 3.81 -11.95 -6.83
C GLY A 17 3.72 -10.50 -6.42
N THR A 18 3.33 -9.65 -7.36
CA THR A 18 2.98 -8.26 -7.12
C THR A 18 1.53 -8.03 -7.54
N PHE A 19 0.73 -7.51 -6.61
CA PHE A 19 -0.69 -7.27 -6.81
C PHE A 19 -0.99 -5.80 -6.57
N ILE A 20 -1.79 -5.23 -7.46
CA ILE A 20 -2.14 -3.81 -7.39
C ILE A 20 -3.37 -3.63 -6.50
N GLY A 21 -3.31 -2.64 -5.61
CA GLY A 21 -4.43 -2.20 -4.80
C GLY A 21 -4.59 -0.69 -4.86
N GLU A 22 -5.79 -0.18 -4.60
CA GLU A 22 -6.02 1.25 -4.47
C GLU A 22 -5.16 1.82 -3.35
N HIS A 23 -4.40 2.86 -3.67
CA HIS A 23 -3.51 3.47 -2.71
C HIS A 23 -4.28 4.17 -1.58
N SER A 24 -3.77 4.09 -0.35
CA SER A 24 -4.42 4.69 0.82
C SER A 24 -4.59 6.21 0.73
N TYR A 25 -3.76 6.90 -0.07
CA TYR A 25 -3.87 8.35 -0.32
C TYR A 25 -4.77 8.69 -1.52
N SER A 26 -5.34 7.70 -2.20
CA SER A 26 -6.27 7.94 -3.30
C SER A 26 -7.52 8.67 -2.82
N THR A 27 -7.89 9.73 -3.54
CA THR A 27 -9.11 10.51 -3.36
C THR A 27 -9.73 10.78 -4.73
N GLU A 28 -10.92 11.37 -4.77
CA GLU A 28 -11.52 11.81 -6.04
C GLU A 28 -10.63 12.81 -6.79
N GLN A 29 -9.92 13.69 -6.06
CA GLN A 29 -9.03 14.71 -6.64
C GLN A 29 -7.66 14.16 -7.03
N THR A 30 -7.23 13.10 -6.38
CA THR A 30 -5.94 12.44 -6.61
C THR A 30 -6.13 10.93 -6.72
N PRO A 31 -6.75 10.44 -7.82
CA PRO A 31 -7.04 9.01 -7.99
C PRO A 31 -5.76 8.20 -8.21
N ILE A 32 -5.60 7.11 -7.45
CA ILE A 32 -4.42 6.23 -7.52
C ILE A 32 -4.90 4.79 -7.47
N ALA A 33 -4.93 4.11 -8.61
CA ALA A 33 -5.41 2.73 -8.78
C ALA A 33 -6.82 2.50 -8.19
N VAL A 34 -7.73 3.42 -8.45
CA VAL A 34 -9.11 3.40 -7.94
C VAL A 34 -9.82 2.11 -8.33
N GLY A 35 -10.54 1.52 -7.38
CA GLY A 35 -11.31 0.28 -7.58
C GLY A 35 -10.47 -1.00 -7.67
N ARG A 36 -9.14 -0.91 -7.37
CA ARG A 36 -8.27 -2.09 -7.31
C ARG A 36 -8.14 -2.59 -5.86
N PRO A 37 -8.07 -3.93 -5.62
CA PRO A 37 -8.16 -4.98 -6.62
C PRO A 37 -9.57 -5.12 -7.19
N ASP A 38 -9.67 -5.27 -8.51
CA ASP A 38 -10.91 -5.58 -9.23
C ASP A 38 -11.09 -7.11 -9.43
N ALA A 39 -12.11 -7.52 -10.18
CA ALA A 39 -12.38 -8.95 -10.40
C ALA A 39 -11.24 -9.66 -11.14
N ASP A 40 -10.56 -8.98 -12.07
CA ASP A 40 -9.43 -9.54 -12.80
C ASP A 40 -8.21 -9.71 -11.88
N ASP A 41 -7.99 -8.76 -10.96
CA ASP A 41 -6.94 -8.86 -9.95
C ASP A 41 -7.16 -10.03 -9.00
N ILE A 42 -8.40 -10.25 -8.59
CA ILE A 42 -8.77 -11.38 -7.72
C ILE A 42 -8.56 -12.70 -8.46
N ALA A 43 -9.04 -12.81 -9.70
CA ALA A 43 -8.83 -14.00 -10.51
C ALA A 43 -7.34 -14.29 -10.74
N PHE A 44 -6.53 -13.24 -10.95
CA PHE A 44 -5.08 -13.37 -11.07
C PHE A 44 -4.43 -13.86 -9.77
N ALA A 45 -4.88 -13.36 -8.61
CA ALA A 45 -4.38 -13.80 -7.30
C ALA A 45 -4.78 -15.26 -7.00
N GLU A 46 -5.99 -15.69 -7.38
CA GLU A 46 -6.44 -17.06 -7.27
C GLU A 46 -5.58 -17.99 -8.14
N HIS A 47 -5.29 -17.61 -9.39
CA HIS A 47 -4.42 -18.36 -10.28
C HIS A 47 -3.00 -18.51 -9.71
N PHE A 48 -2.44 -17.46 -9.16
CA PHE A 48 -1.16 -17.50 -8.43
C PHE A 48 -1.20 -18.51 -7.29
N GLY A 49 -2.22 -18.46 -6.44
CA GLY A 49 -2.39 -19.39 -5.32
C GLY A 49 -2.53 -20.85 -5.77
N GLN A 50 -3.29 -21.11 -6.85
CA GLN A 50 -3.42 -22.44 -7.44
C GLN A 50 -2.08 -22.96 -7.97
N GLY A 51 -1.31 -22.12 -8.67
CA GLY A 51 0.02 -22.49 -9.16
C GLY A 51 0.98 -22.87 -8.04
N ILE A 52 1.00 -22.11 -6.94
CA ILE A 52 1.80 -22.45 -5.75
C ILE A 52 1.35 -23.81 -5.17
N ALA A 53 0.04 -24.03 -5.04
CA ALA A 53 -0.49 -25.27 -4.49
C ALA A 53 -0.11 -26.48 -5.36
N MET A 54 -0.17 -26.36 -6.68
CA MET A 54 0.28 -27.40 -7.62
C MET A 54 1.77 -27.66 -7.45
N LYS A 55 2.60 -26.63 -7.53
CA LYS A 55 4.06 -26.74 -7.37
C LYS A 55 4.45 -27.42 -6.05
N TRP A 56 3.77 -27.08 -4.97
CA TRP A 56 3.99 -27.69 -3.66
C TRP A 56 3.59 -29.15 -3.60
N ASN A 57 2.42 -29.50 -4.16
CA ASN A 57 1.88 -30.86 -4.13
C ASN A 57 2.62 -31.83 -5.06
N ASP A 58 3.20 -31.33 -6.15
CA ASP A 58 3.95 -32.13 -7.12
C ASP A 58 5.37 -32.44 -6.61
N ALA A 59 5.88 -31.69 -5.63
CA ALA A 59 7.19 -31.94 -5.06
C ALA A 59 7.15 -33.10 -4.05
N PRO A 60 8.10 -34.04 -4.09
CA PRO A 60 8.13 -35.18 -3.17
C PRO A 60 8.43 -34.78 -1.70
N ASN A 61 9.00 -33.62 -1.49
CA ASN A 61 9.24 -32.99 -0.19
C ASN A 61 9.55 -31.51 -0.37
N ALA A 62 9.59 -30.76 0.74
CA ALA A 62 9.81 -29.31 0.71
C ALA A 62 11.16 -28.89 0.07
N ASP A 63 12.20 -29.72 0.18
CA ASP A 63 13.52 -29.40 -0.38
C ASP A 63 13.58 -29.60 -1.90
N ALA A 64 12.66 -30.40 -2.43
CA ALA A 64 12.55 -30.70 -3.86
C ALA A 64 11.60 -29.74 -4.62
N VAL A 65 10.98 -28.78 -3.93
CA VAL A 65 10.20 -27.74 -4.61
C VAL A 65 11.13 -26.95 -5.51
N ASP A 66 10.82 -26.89 -6.79
CA ASP A 66 11.61 -26.10 -7.74
C ASP A 66 11.54 -24.61 -7.42
N VAL A 67 12.68 -23.94 -7.54
CA VAL A 67 12.80 -22.50 -7.28
C VAL A 67 13.49 -21.87 -8.48
N ASP A 68 12.71 -21.29 -9.35
CA ASP A 68 13.25 -20.47 -10.41
C ASP A 68 13.87 -19.19 -9.83
N ALA A 69 14.89 -18.68 -10.49
CA ALA A 69 15.46 -17.39 -10.14
C ALA A 69 14.37 -16.30 -10.26
N ILE A 70 14.14 -15.59 -9.16
CA ILE A 70 13.22 -14.45 -9.18
C ILE A 70 13.90 -13.31 -9.90
N GLU A 71 13.57 -13.13 -11.17
CA GLU A 71 13.99 -11.97 -11.93
C GLU A 71 13.15 -10.76 -11.52
N LEU A 72 13.83 -9.68 -11.16
CA LEU A 72 13.15 -8.42 -10.90
C LEU A 72 12.55 -7.89 -12.20
N PRO A 73 11.28 -7.48 -12.21
CA PRO A 73 10.71 -6.82 -13.38
C PRO A 73 11.51 -5.56 -13.71
N GLU A 74 11.70 -5.30 -15.00
CA GLU A 74 12.29 -4.04 -15.45
C GLU A 74 11.54 -2.87 -14.82
N GLN A 75 12.29 -2.01 -14.14
CA GLN A 75 11.75 -0.77 -13.58
C GLN A 75 11.89 0.33 -14.63
N ASP A 76 10.86 1.18 -14.73
CA ASP A 76 11.02 2.43 -15.48
C ASP A 76 11.91 3.38 -14.64
N ASP A 77 13.20 3.34 -14.91
CA ASP A 77 14.19 4.12 -14.18
C ASP A 77 13.93 5.63 -14.27
N ASN A 78 13.30 6.10 -15.34
CA ASN A 78 12.98 7.52 -15.51
C ASN A 78 11.91 7.97 -14.50
N ILE A 79 10.83 7.18 -14.34
CA ILE A 79 9.77 7.48 -13.37
C ILE A 79 10.34 7.43 -11.94
N MET A 80 11.12 6.39 -11.63
CA MET A 80 11.71 6.25 -10.30
C MET A 80 12.74 7.34 -10.00
N GLN A 81 13.53 7.74 -10.99
CA GLN A 81 14.49 8.83 -10.84
C GLN A 81 13.77 10.17 -10.61
N HIS A 82 12.73 10.47 -11.38
CA HIS A 82 11.92 11.67 -11.19
C HIS A 82 11.25 11.70 -9.81
N PHE A 83 10.68 10.57 -9.38
CA PHE A 83 10.10 10.42 -8.05
C PHE A 83 11.12 10.70 -6.94
N LYS A 84 12.30 10.08 -7.01
CA LYS A 84 13.39 10.30 -6.05
C LYS A 84 13.83 11.76 -6.01
N GLN A 85 14.03 12.39 -7.17
CA GLN A 85 14.43 13.80 -7.25
C GLN A 85 13.38 14.73 -6.63
N THR A 86 12.10 14.49 -6.89
CA THR A 86 11.01 15.29 -6.33
C THR A 86 10.94 15.14 -4.80
N VAL A 87 11.03 13.91 -4.30
CA VAL A 87 11.07 13.66 -2.84
C VAL A 87 12.27 14.33 -2.18
N MET A 88 13.45 14.22 -2.77
CA MET A 88 14.66 14.88 -2.29
C MET A 88 14.51 16.41 -2.27
N SER A 89 13.94 16.99 -3.32
CA SER A 89 13.64 18.43 -3.40
C SER A 89 12.69 18.85 -2.28
N TRP A 90 11.67 18.06 -1.96
CA TRP A 90 10.77 18.35 -0.85
C TRP A 90 11.46 18.28 0.51
N MET A 91 12.29 17.28 0.72
CA MET A 91 13.05 17.14 1.98
C MET A 91 13.97 18.34 2.22
N THR A 92 14.54 18.91 1.16
CA THR A 92 15.43 20.09 1.25
C THR A 92 14.67 21.41 1.27
N SER A 93 13.43 21.48 0.76
CA SER A 93 12.61 22.70 0.75
C SER A 93 11.98 23.05 2.09
N GLY A 94 12.13 22.19 3.11
CA GLY A 94 11.47 22.36 4.41
C GLY A 94 9.97 22.01 4.41
N LEU A 95 9.44 21.41 3.34
CA LEU A 95 8.08 20.92 3.28
C LEU A 95 7.86 19.85 4.35
N LYS A 96 6.95 20.11 5.27
CA LYS A 96 6.62 19.16 6.35
C LYS A 96 5.44 18.30 5.94
N MET A 97 5.63 17.00 6.04
CA MET A 97 4.51 16.05 5.96
C MET A 97 3.59 16.21 7.17
N PRO A 98 2.27 16.17 6.99
CA PRO A 98 1.35 16.07 8.13
C PRO A 98 1.71 14.87 9.01
N ALA A 99 1.69 15.07 10.32
CA ALA A 99 2.05 14.03 11.28
C ALA A 99 1.03 12.88 11.28
N SER A 100 -0.25 13.22 11.03
CA SER A 100 -1.37 12.27 10.97
C SER A 100 -2.53 12.87 10.15
N PRO A 101 -3.52 12.05 9.71
CA PRO A 101 -4.79 12.55 9.25
C PRO A 101 -5.48 13.41 10.30
N GLN A 102 -6.08 14.52 9.86
CA GLN A 102 -6.77 15.51 10.72
C GLN A 102 -8.28 15.39 10.54
N ALA A 103 -9.02 15.72 11.58
CA ALA A 103 -10.47 15.84 11.51
C ALA A 103 -10.90 17.31 11.42
N ASP A 104 -11.79 17.62 10.49
CA ASP A 104 -12.47 18.90 10.44
C ASP A 104 -13.58 18.90 11.48
N ALA A 105 -13.45 19.75 12.49
CA ALA A 105 -14.42 19.84 13.58
C ALA A 105 -15.79 20.31 13.14
N SER A 106 -15.89 21.06 12.04
CA SER A 106 -17.15 21.58 11.50
C SER A 106 -17.98 20.50 10.78
N LEU A 107 -17.32 19.47 10.25
CA LEU A 107 -17.95 18.35 9.55
C LEU A 107 -18.14 17.13 10.46
N CYS A 108 -17.32 17.00 11.49
CA CYS A 108 -17.29 15.82 12.35
C CYS A 108 -18.52 15.71 13.24
N ASN A 109 -19.33 14.68 13.04
CA ASN A 109 -20.49 14.35 13.86
C ASN A 109 -20.20 13.44 15.07
N THR A 110 -18.92 13.21 15.37
CA THR A 110 -18.44 12.40 16.50
C THR A 110 -18.90 10.94 16.51
N CYS A 111 -19.23 10.34 15.35
CA CYS A 111 -19.74 8.96 15.24
C CYS A 111 -18.79 7.87 15.77
N GLY A 112 -17.48 8.15 15.88
CA GLY A 112 -16.50 7.21 16.41
C GLY A 112 -15.92 6.20 15.41
N THR A 113 -16.46 6.09 14.20
CA THR A 113 -16.03 5.13 13.16
C THR A 113 -14.52 5.17 12.90
N CYS A 114 -13.92 6.36 12.89
CA CYS A 114 -12.49 6.51 12.67
C CYS A 114 -11.63 5.89 13.80
N ALA A 115 -12.11 5.89 15.04
CA ALA A 115 -11.44 5.25 16.16
C ALA A 115 -11.57 3.71 16.10
N GLU A 116 -12.73 3.21 15.64
CA GLU A 116 -12.97 1.77 15.45
C GLU A 116 -12.13 1.19 14.31
N LEU A 117 -11.96 1.94 13.22
CA LEU A 117 -11.16 1.53 12.06
C LEU A 117 -9.65 1.68 12.28
N CYS A 118 -9.21 2.31 13.36
CA CYS A 118 -7.79 2.56 13.57
C CYS A 118 -7.06 1.31 14.08
N PRO A 119 -6.18 0.68 13.26
CA PRO A 119 -5.53 -0.58 13.63
C PRO A 119 -4.54 -0.44 14.79
N THR A 120 -4.07 0.78 15.05
CA THR A 120 -3.10 1.08 16.12
C THR A 120 -3.73 1.82 17.31
N SER A 121 -5.05 1.99 17.30
CA SER A 121 -5.77 2.77 18.32
C SER A 121 -5.22 4.20 18.52
N ALA A 122 -4.65 4.78 17.46
CA ALA A 122 -4.10 6.15 17.49
C ALA A 122 -5.17 7.24 17.64
N ILE A 123 -6.46 6.93 17.42
CA ILE A 123 -7.57 7.86 17.57
C ILE A 123 -8.31 7.56 18.85
N ARG A 124 -8.36 8.55 19.72
CA ARG A 124 -8.99 8.39 21.03
C ARG A 124 -10.50 8.17 20.90
N LYS A 125 -10.99 7.10 21.51
CA LYS A 125 -12.42 6.77 21.55
C LYS A 125 -13.19 7.88 22.30
N GLY A 126 -14.28 8.38 21.70
CA GLY A 126 -15.05 9.52 22.23
C GLY A 126 -14.47 10.90 21.91
N TYR A 127 -13.24 10.97 21.39
CA TYR A 127 -12.56 12.20 20.98
C TYR A 127 -11.97 12.06 19.57
N PRO A 128 -12.81 11.88 18.56
CA PRO A 128 -12.35 11.50 17.21
C PRO A 128 -11.48 12.58 16.53
N GLN A 129 -11.39 13.77 17.10
CA GLN A 129 -10.52 14.83 16.61
C GLN A 129 -9.07 14.70 17.12
N GLU A 130 -8.87 13.95 18.20
CA GLU A 130 -7.55 13.72 18.77
C GLU A 130 -6.91 12.49 18.13
N THR A 131 -5.73 12.67 17.55
CA THR A 131 -4.93 11.58 16.99
C THR A 131 -3.54 11.57 17.61
N ASP A 132 -3.18 10.47 18.24
CA ASP A 132 -1.82 10.25 18.72
C ASP A 132 -0.90 10.01 17.52
N THR A 133 -0.04 10.98 17.24
CA THR A 133 0.87 10.96 16.10
C THR A 133 2.00 9.95 16.25
N THR A 134 2.27 9.48 17.48
CA THR A 134 3.31 8.46 17.74
C THR A 134 2.82 7.05 17.42
N LEU A 135 1.51 6.81 17.53
CA LEU A 135 0.86 5.53 17.18
C LEU A 135 0.37 5.51 15.74
N CYS A 136 0.20 6.67 15.11
CA CYS A 136 -0.38 6.78 13.77
C CYS A 136 0.57 6.28 12.66
N ILE A 137 0.23 5.17 12.02
CA ILE A 137 0.97 4.61 10.87
C ILE A 137 0.57 5.23 9.52
N LYS A 138 -0.28 6.24 9.49
CA LYS A 138 -0.73 6.97 8.28
C LYS A 138 -1.41 6.09 7.22
N CYS A 139 -2.08 5.03 7.64
CA CYS A 139 -2.77 4.08 6.74
C CYS A 139 -4.03 4.65 6.09
N CYS A 140 -4.51 5.79 6.53
CA CYS A 140 -5.72 6.47 6.05
C CYS A 140 -7.05 5.69 6.15
N ALA A 141 -7.11 4.58 6.90
CA ALA A 141 -8.38 3.87 7.13
C ALA A 141 -9.45 4.80 7.70
N CYS A 142 -9.06 5.69 8.62
CA CYS A 142 -9.95 6.70 9.20
C CYS A 142 -10.42 7.77 8.20
N VAL A 143 -9.65 8.04 7.14
CA VAL A 143 -10.04 8.96 6.06
C VAL A 143 -11.04 8.28 5.14
N LYS A 144 -10.71 7.08 4.65
CA LYS A 144 -11.55 6.28 3.75
C LYS A 144 -12.89 5.91 4.38
N GLY A 145 -12.89 5.56 5.67
CA GLY A 145 -14.10 5.10 6.37
C GLY A 145 -14.92 6.21 7.04
N CYS A 146 -14.57 7.48 6.87
CA CYS A 146 -15.34 8.57 7.49
C CYS A 146 -16.65 8.81 6.74
N PRO A 147 -17.84 8.51 7.32
CA PRO A 147 -19.11 8.58 6.59
C PRO A 147 -19.52 10.00 6.23
N VAL A 148 -18.97 11.00 6.91
CA VAL A 148 -19.23 12.43 6.65
C VAL A 148 -18.03 13.15 6.06
N GLN A 149 -17.01 12.39 5.62
CA GLN A 149 -15.77 12.90 4.99
C GLN A 149 -15.07 14.01 5.81
N ALA A 150 -15.23 13.99 7.12
CA ALA A 150 -14.63 14.97 8.02
C ALA A 150 -13.11 14.77 8.22
N ARG A 151 -12.57 13.60 7.85
CA ARG A 151 -11.12 13.35 8.00
C ARG A 151 -10.41 13.47 6.67
N ASN A 152 -9.25 14.15 6.70
CA ASN A 152 -8.40 14.32 5.54
C ASN A 152 -6.91 14.11 5.89
N PHE A 153 -6.12 13.83 4.88
CA PHE A 153 -4.66 13.73 4.98
C PHE A 153 -4.01 14.46 3.81
N PRO A 154 -3.86 15.79 3.87
CA PRO A 154 -3.34 16.60 2.79
C PRO A 154 -1.83 16.37 2.61
N THR A 155 -1.49 15.22 2.05
CA THR A 155 -0.10 14.85 1.79
C THR A 155 0.31 15.21 0.37
N PRO A 156 1.51 15.82 0.16
CA PRO A 156 2.02 16.10 -1.18
C PRO A 156 2.30 14.82 -1.99
N PHE A 157 2.47 13.67 -1.32
CA PHE A 157 2.67 12.40 -2.00
C PHE A 157 1.47 11.97 -2.84
N ALA A 158 0.24 12.28 -2.44
CA ALA A 158 -0.95 11.92 -3.22
C ALA A 158 -0.88 12.49 -4.64
N LYS A 159 -0.57 13.79 -4.76
CA LYS A 159 -0.41 14.46 -6.05
C LYS A 159 0.74 13.86 -6.86
N LEU A 160 1.91 13.68 -6.25
CA LEU A 160 3.07 13.09 -6.91
C LEU A 160 2.78 11.68 -7.46
N LEU A 161 2.11 10.84 -6.67
CA LEU A 161 1.73 9.50 -7.09
C LEU A 161 0.73 9.54 -8.24
N THR A 162 -0.28 10.42 -8.17
CA THR A 162 -1.24 10.58 -9.25
C THR A 162 -0.57 11.03 -10.55
N GLU A 163 0.34 11.98 -10.50
CA GLU A 163 1.03 12.50 -11.70
C GLU A 163 1.95 11.47 -12.36
N ASN A 164 2.51 10.55 -11.60
CA ASN A 164 3.52 9.60 -12.11
C ASN A 164 2.98 8.17 -12.29
N PHE A 165 1.83 7.82 -11.69
CA PHE A 165 1.31 6.44 -11.69
C PHE A 165 -0.19 6.39 -12.09
N THR A 166 -0.58 7.18 -13.08
CA THR A 166 -1.96 7.21 -13.61
C THR A 166 -2.32 6.03 -14.49
N GLN A 167 -1.31 5.42 -15.14
CA GLN A 167 -1.57 4.30 -16.03
C GLN A 167 -1.88 3.04 -15.22
N ARG A 168 -2.83 2.22 -15.74
CA ARG A 168 -3.11 0.91 -15.17
C ARG A 168 -1.84 0.06 -15.20
N LYS A 169 -1.39 -0.38 -14.04
CA LYS A 169 -0.31 -1.36 -13.90
C LYS A 169 -0.92 -2.76 -13.84
N GLU A 170 -0.19 -3.71 -14.43
CA GLU A 170 -0.59 -5.12 -14.39
C GLU A 170 0.01 -5.82 -13.18
N ASN A 171 -0.72 -6.81 -12.66
CA ASN A 171 -0.20 -7.75 -11.68
C ASN A 171 0.86 -8.64 -12.34
N LYS A 172 1.82 -9.13 -11.57
CA LYS A 172 2.86 -10.03 -12.06
C LYS A 172 3.14 -11.10 -11.02
N PHE A 173 3.45 -12.31 -11.47
CA PHE A 173 3.98 -13.34 -10.59
C PHE A 173 5.00 -14.24 -11.30
N ILE A 174 5.78 -14.93 -10.49
CA ILE A 174 6.72 -15.99 -10.85
C ILE A 174 6.41 -17.17 -9.92
N ILE A 175 6.21 -18.34 -10.50
CA ILE A 175 5.91 -19.58 -9.76
C ILE A 175 6.95 -20.63 -10.09
#